data_27248413e8f91bccaabdb26d39a8394e
#
_entry.id   27248413e8f91bccaabdb26d39a8394e
#
_cell.length_a   1.000
_cell.length_b   1.000
_cell.length_c   1.000
_cell.angle_alpha   90.00
_cell.angle_beta   90.00
_cell.angle_gamma   90.00
#
_symmetry.space_group_name_H-M   'P 1'
#
loop_
_entity.id
_entity.type
_entity.pdbx_description
1 polymer ?
#
loop_
_entity_poly.entity_id
_entity_poly.type
_entity_poly.pdbx_seq_one_letter_code
_entity_poly.pdbx_strand_id
1 'polypeptide(L)'
;MRTVVAAALLAAAQSGCTRGEAAGDAATSTPRQPAMIQARFLDEKGMPGPLTSTPKVVKTDAEWKKQLTTNEYAIARGKGTEPAFCGAFFDQHKPGVYECVCCGLPLFTSEAKYDSGTGWPSFFQPVARENVVTQADHSYGMERTEILCARCDAHLGHVFQDGPPPTGLRFCLNSASLVFKENKNLKDGTTR
;
A
#
# COMPACT_ATOMS: atom_id res chain seq x y z
N MET A 1 -1.91 -98.61 0.31
CA MET A 1 -2.07 -97.23 -0.26
C MET A 1 -1.37 -96.27 0.66
N ARG A 2 -0.22 -95.81 0.28
CA ARG A 2 0.64 -94.95 1.09
C ARG A 2 0.73 -93.55 0.42
N THR A 3 0.23 -92.52 1.08
CA THR A 3 0.24 -91.16 0.62
C THR A 3 1.54 -90.50 1.10
N VAL A 4 2.34 -90.00 0.13
CA VAL A 4 3.56 -89.31 0.39
C VAL A 4 3.23 -87.78 0.49
N VAL A 5 3.53 -87.17 1.61
CA VAL A 5 3.40 -85.72 1.84
C VAL A 5 4.75 -85.08 1.54
N ALA A 6 4.79 -84.29 0.53
CA ALA A 6 5.96 -83.46 0.21
C ALA A 6 5.92 -82.18 1.00
N ALA A 7 6.97 -81.87 1.77
CA ALA A 7 7.16 -80.63 2.49
C ALA A 7 7.86 -79.64 1.60
N ALA A 8 7.22 -78.50 1.33
CA ALA A 8 7.83 -77.36 0.63
C ALA A 8 8.43 -76.40 1.64
N LEU A 9 9.74 -76.15 1.56
CA LEU A 9 10.45 -75.12 2.31
C LEU A 9 10.21 -73.77 1.64
N LEU A 10 9.56 -72.86 2.38
CA LEU A 10 9.52 -71.42 1.99
C LEU A 10 10.76 -70.71 2.54
N ALA A 11 11.60 -70.19 1.66
CA ALA A 11 12.66 -69.26 1.99
C ALA A 11 12.07 -67.87 2.14
N ALA A 12 12.15 -67.27 3.33
CA ALA A 12 11.76 -65.90 3.59
C ALA A 12 12.88 -64.96 3.16
N ALA A 13 12.66 -64.20 2.10
CA ALA A 13 13.52 -63.09 1.73
C ALA A 13 13.18 -61.85 2.59
N GLN A 14 14.12 -61.45 3.44
CA GLN A 14 13.99 -60.21 4.21
C GLN A 14 14.45 -59.05 3.32
N SER A 15 13.50 -58.27 2.84
CA SER A 15 13.77 -56.97 2.18
C SER A 15 14.04 -55.92 3.24
N GLY A 16 15.30 -55.54 3.39
CA GLY A 16 15.71 -54.42 4.22
C GLY A 16 15.27 -53.09 3.58
N CYS A 17 14.26 -52.44 4.18
CA CYS A 17 13.93 -51.04 3.90
C CYS A 17 15.01 -50.12 4.49
N THR A 18 15.94 -49.66 3.71
CA THR A 18 16.80 -48.52 4.06
C THR A 18 15.97 -47.26 4.00
N ARG A 19 15.66 -46.69 5.17
CA ARG A 19 15.14 -45.30 5.28
C ARG A 19 16.23 -44.36 4.80
N GLY A 20 16.05 -43.81 3.60
CA GLY A 20 16.78 -42.65 3.14
C GLY A 20 16.35 -41.43 3.99
N GLU A 21 17.23 -40.94 4.84
CA GLU A 21 17.09 -39.65 5.47
C GLU A 21 17.17 -38.60 4.34
N ALA A 22 16.01 -38.04 4.01
CA ALA A 22 15.98 -36.83 3.19
C ALA A 22 16.54 -35.69 4.04
N ALA A 23 17.80 -35.33 3.78
CA ALA A 23 18.37 -34.07 4.24
C ALA A 23 17.50 -32.94 3.68
N GLY A 24 16.66 -32.35 4.53
CA GLY A 24 15.92 -31.15 4.21
C GLY A 24 16.92 -30.03 3.98
N ASP A 25 17.10 -29.63 2.73
CA ASP A 25 17.74 -28.38 2.39
C ASP A 25 16.95 -27.25 3.04
N ALA A 26 17.41 -26.80 4.19
CA ALA A 26 17.02 -25.53 4.77
C ALA A 26 17.51 -24.44 3.82
N ALA A 27 16.66 -24.08 2.84
CA ALA A 27 16.90 -22.95 1.97
C ALA A 27 17.06 -21.72 2.87
N THR A 28 18.28 -21.32 3.10
CA THR A 28 18.65 -20.04 3.70
C THR A 28 18.14 -18.95 2.77
N SER A 29 16.90 -18.48 2.99
CA SER A 29 16.33 -17.37 2.26
C SER A 29 17.12 -16.12 2.66
N THR A 30 18.11 -15.77 1.87
CA THR A 30 18.75 -14.45 1.93
C THR A 30 17.63 -13.40 1.91
N PRO A 31 17.59 -12.44 2.85
CA PRO A 31 16.59 -11.42 2.85
C PRO A 31 16.62 -10.68 1.50
N ARG A 32 15.57 -10.83 0.71
CA ARG A 32 15.47 -10.15 -0.59
C ARG A 32 15.46 -8.66 -0.30
N GLN A 33 16.47 -7.93 -0.79
CA GLN A 33 16.50 -6.48 -0.66
C GLN A 33 15.20 -5.89 -1.24
N PRO A 34 14.60 -4.88 -0.56
CA PRO A 34 13.36 -4.29 -1.04
C PRO A 34 13.58 -3.66 -2.42
N ALA A 35 12.58 -3.76 -3.29
CA ALA A 35 12.61 -3.14 -4.60
C ALA A 35 12.83 -1.62 -4.44
N MET A 36 13.67 -1.04 -5.30
CA MET A 36 13.88 0.40 -5.35
C MET A 36 12.81 1.06 -6.21
N ILE A 37 12.33 2.21 -5.77
CA ILE A 37 11.42 3.08 -6.53
C ILE A 37 12.03 4.46 -6.70
N GLN A 38 11.47 5.23 -7.62
CA GLN A 38 11.79 6.66 -7.76
C GLN A 38 10.69 7.48 -7.05
N ALA A 39 11.09 8.42 -6.21
CA ALA A 39 10.17 9.33 -5.54
C ALA A 39 10.79 10.73 -5.38
N ARG A 40 9.94 11.73 -5.12
CA ARG A 40 10.39 13.08 -4.76
C ARG A 40 10.00 13.38 -3.33
N PHE A 41 10.95 13.93 -2.60
CA PHE A 41 10.73 14.49 -1.27
C PHE A 41 10.67 16.01 -1.37
N LEU A 42 9.99 16.64 -0.41
CA LEU A 42 9.93 18.09 -0.36
C LEU A 42 11.14 18.68 0.37
N ASP A 43 11.61 19.81 -0.09
CA ASP A 43 12.58 20.64 0.65
C ASP A 43 11.87 21.42 1.79
N GLU A 44 12.65 22.20 2.55
CA GLU A 44 12.14 23.02 3.65
C GLU A 44 11.11 24.07 3.21
N LYS A 45 11.12 24.46 1.94
CA LYS A 45 10.17 25.40 1.33
C LYS A 45 8.89 24.70 0.85
N GLY A 46 8.82 23.37 0.95
CA GLY A 46 7.70 22.58 0.45
C GLY A 46 7.75 22.33 -1.07
N MET A 47 8.87 22.59 -1.72
CA MET A 47 9.05 22.36 -3.16
C MET A 47 9.54 20.94 -3.42
N PRO A 48 9.06 20.29 -4.49
CA PRO A 48 9.55 18.98 -4.89
C PRO A 48 11.05 19.00 -5.20
N GLY A 49 11.82 18.21 -4.45
CA GLY A 49 13.23 18.01 -4.67
C GLY A 49 13.54 17.13 -5.91
N PRO A 50 14.81 16.74 -6.09
CA PRO A 50 15.21 15.87 -7.19
C PRO A 50 14.57 14.50 -7.08
N LEU A 51 14.45 13.83 -8.23
CA LEU A 51 14.02 12.41 -8.27
C LEU A 51 15.06 11.55 -7.56
N THR A 52 14.64 10.85 -6.53
CA THR A 52 15.52 10.10 -5.62
C THR A 52 15.14 8.63 -5.61
N SER A 53 16.14 7.77 -5.78
CA SER A 53 15.95 6.33 -5.61
C SER A 53 15.82 6.00 -4.12
N THR A 54 14.71 5.38 -3.73
CA THR A 54 14.41 5.00 -2.35
C THR A 54 13.83 3.59 -2.28
N PRO A 55 14.12 2.81 -1.22
CA PRO A 55 13.54 1.48 -1.10
C PRO A 55 12.04 1.52 -0.84
N LYS A 56 11.32 0.56 -1.39
CA LYS A 56 9.94 0.28 -0.98
C LYS A 56 9.90 -0.07 0.51
N VAL A 57 8.85 0.37 1.18
CA VAL A 57 8.56 -0.01 2.56
C VAL A 57 7.63 -1.21 2.55
N VAL A 58 8.19 -2.37 2.87
CA VAL A 58 7.45 -3.63 2.95
C VAL A 58 7.45 -4.09 4.41
N LYS A 59 6.27 -4.32 4.97
CA LYS A 59 6.08 -4.81 6.34
C LYS A 59 5.02 -5.91 6.33
N THR A 60 5.09 -6.76 7.33
CA THR A 60 4.06 -7.75 7.61
C THR A 60 2.78 -7.09 8.13
N ASP A 61 1.67 -7.79 8.05
CA ASP A 61 0.38 -7.35 8.62
C ASP A 61 0.49 -7.01 10.11
N ALA A 62 1.23 -7.81 10.87
CA ALA A 62 1.44 -7.59 12.30
C ALA A 62 2.21 -6.29 12.59
N GLU A 63 3.22 -5.97 11.79
CA GLU A 63 3.98 -4.72 11.90
C GLU A 63 3.13 -3.51 11.53
N TRP A 64 2.30 -3.60 10.47
CA TRP A 64 1.36 -2.54 10.12
C TRP A 64 0.32 -2.29 11.22
N LYS A 65 -0.28 -3.36 11.76
CA LYS A 65 -1.24 -3.27 12.88
C LYS A 65 -0.62 -2.69 14.15
N LYS A 66 0.67 -2.89 14.38
CA LYS A 66 1.39 -2.30 15.51
C LYS A 66 1.67 -0.80 15.32
N GLN A 67 1.86 -0.36 14.06
CA GLN A 67 2.18 1.02 13.72
C GLN A 67 0.94 1.90 13.57
N LEU A 68 -0.14 1.36 13.01
CA LEU A 68 -1.35 2.09 12.61
C LEU A 68 -2.46 1.88 13.64
N THR A 69 -3.31 2.87 13.78
CA THR A 69 -4.58 2.69 14.49
C THR A 69 -5.47 1.69 13.72
N THR A 70 -6.49 1.15 14.38
CA THR A 70 -7.44 0.22 13.75
C THR A 70 -8.08 0.82 12.50
N ASN A 71 -8.45 2.11 12.55
CA ASN A 71 -9.07 2.80 11.42
C ASN A 71 -8.09 3.02 10.27
N GLU A 72 -6.89 3.52 10.54
CA GLU A 72 -5.85 3.71 9.54
C GLU A 72 -5.48 2.39 8.85
N TYR A 73 -5.36 1.30 9.63
CA TYR A 73 -5.09 -0.02 9.08
C TYR A 73 -6.23 -0.50 8.19
N ALA A 74 -7.49 -0.40 8.63
CA ALA A 74 -8.64 -0.85 7.86
C ALA A 74 -8.76 -0.11 6.52
N ILE A 75 -8.39 1.16 6.48
CA ILE A 75 -8.46 1.99 5.26
C ILE A 75 -7.18 1.82 4.43
N ALA A 76 -6.01 2.14 4.97
CA ALA A 76 -4.78 2.17 4.18
C ALA A 76 -4.24 0.78 3.80
N ARG A 77 -4.56 -0.28 4.56
CA ARG A 77 -4.11 -1.66 4.28
C ARG A 77 -5.26 -2.59 3.90
N GLY A 78 -6.45 -2.36 4.47
CA GLY A 78 -7.66 -3.13 4.15
C GLY A 78 -8.47 -2.60 2.96
N LYS A 79 -8.02 -1.52 2.31
CA LYS A 79 -8.71 -0.86 1.18
C LYS A 79 -10.14 -0.41 1.52
N GLY A 80 -10.33 0.04 2.77
CA GLY A 80 -11.60 0.61 3.23
C GLY A 80 -11.82 2.04 2.71
N THR A 81 -13.01 2.57 2.98
CA THR A 81 -13.35 3.96 2.71
C THR A 81 -13.98 4.55 3.97
N GLU A 82 -13.51 5.70 4.42
CA GLU A 82 -14.12 6.44 5.53
C GLU A 82 -15.46 7.04 5.12
N PRO A 83 -16.42 7.25 6.04
CA PRO A 83 -17.67 7.94 5.72
C PRO A 83 -17.40 9.38 5.26
N ALA A 84 -18.19 9.85 4.30
CA ALA A 84 -18.12 11.23 3.83
C ALA A 84 -18.37 12.22 4.98
N PHE A 85 -17.67 13.36 4.98
CA PHE A 85 -17.76 14.43 5.98
C PHE A 85 -17.31 14.04 7.42
N CYS A 86 -16.73 12.84 7.59
CA CYS A 86 -16.26 12.35 8.90
C CYS A 86 -14.72 12.34 9.02
N GLY A 87 -13.99 12.46 7.93
CA GLY A 87 -12.52 12.46 7.92
C GLY A 87 -11.94 13.76 8.45
N ALA A 88 -10.74 13.69 9.04
CA ALA A 88 -10.10 14.86 9.68
C ALA A 88 -9.70 15.96 8.69
N PHE A 89 -9.60 15.67 7.39
CA PHE A 89 -8.98 16.58 6.41
C PHE A 89 -9.92 17.04 5.29
N PHE A 90 -11.21 16.65 5.28
CA PHE A 90 -12.12 17.14 4.23
C PHE A 90 -12.23 18.68 4.27
N ASP A 91 -12.30 19.27 5.47
CA ASP A 91 -12.41 20.72 5.74
C ASP A 91 -11.11 21.32 6.31
N GLN A 92 -9.96 20.74 5.97
CA GLN A 92 -8.66 21.26 6.40
C GLN A 92 -8.13 22.25 5.35
N HIS A 93 -7.89 23.52 5.77
CA HIS A 93 -7.42 24.62 4.90
C HIS A 93 -6.02 25.15 5.27
N LYS A 94 -5.44 24.70 6.39
CA LYS A 94 -4.10 25.15 6.79
C LYS A 94 -3.05 24.82 5.74
N PRO A 95 -2.05 25.70 5.55
CA PRO A 95 -0.93 25.42 4.66
C PRO A 95 -0.09 24.26 5.18
N GLY A 96 0.18 23.30 4.33
CA GLY A 96 0.93 22.12 4.74
C GLY A 96 0.98 21.00 3.70
N VAL A 97 1.56 19.91 4.14
CA VAL A 97 1.81 18.69 3.36
C VAL A 97 0.98 17.54 3.91
N TYR A 98 0.38 16.77 3.01
CA TYR A 98 -0.30 15.52 3.31
C TYR A 98 0.62 14.37 2.93
N GLU A 99 1.11 13.64 3.95
CA GLU A 99 2.01 12.51 3.81
C GLU A 99 1.26 11.18 3.97
N CYS A 100 1.82 10.11 3.41
CA CYS A 100 1.30 8.76 3.61
C CYS A 100 1.39 8.35 5.09
N VAL A 101 0.28 7.96 5.71
CA VAL A 101 0.22 7.51 7.11
C VAL A 101 1.11 6.29 7.38
N CYS A 102 1.31 5.45 6.37
CA CYS A 102 2.11 4.23 6.47
C CYS A 102 3.62 4.48 6.42
N CYS A 103 4.12 5.36 5.54
CA CYS A 103 5.55 5.48 5.27
C CYS A 103 6.10 6.90 5.26
N GLY A 104 5.25 7.92 5.46
CA GLY A 104 5.68 9.33 5.50
C GLY A 104 6.09 9.91 4.14
N LEU A 105 5.79 9.25 3.01
CA LEU A 105 6.06 9.83 1.69
C LEU A 105 5.16 11.05 1.48
N PRO A 106 5.67 12.24 1.09
CA PRO A 106 4.86 13.39 0.73
C PRO A 106 3.99 13.06 -0.49
N LEU A 107 2.69 13.26 -0.39
CA LEU A 107 1.73 12.87 -1.44
C LEU A 107 1.06 14.09 -2.08
N PHE A 108 0.56 15.02 -1.26
CA PHE A 108 -0.16 16.20 -1.71
C PHE A 108 0.20 17.42 -0.85
N THR A 109 -0.03 18.63 -1.40
CA THR A 109 0.11 19.87 -0.64
C THR A 109 -1.22 20.61 -0.54
N SER A 110 -1.35 21.49 0.44
CA SER A 110 -2.50 22.38 0.59
C SER A 110 -2.77 23.20 -0.68
N GLU A 111 -1.74 23.58 -1.43
CA GLU A 111 -1.89 24.36 -2.67
C GLU A 111 -2.68 23.65 -3.77
N ALA A 112 -2.67 22.30 -3.75
CA ALA A 112 -3.43 21.48 -4.69
C ALA A 112 -4.81 21.09 -4.14
N LYS A 113 -5.09 21.36 -2.85
CA LYS A 113 -6.35 21.01 -2.22
C LYS A 113 -7.47 21.98 -2.60
N TYR A 114 -8.68 21.44 -2.80
CA TYR A 114 -9.87 22.25 -3.05
C TYR A 114 -11.12 21.59 -2.43
N ASP A 115 -12.18 22.35 -2.24
CA ASP A 115 -13.46 21.83 -1.81
C ASP A 115 -14.22 21.25 -3.01
N SER A 116 -14.38 19.94 -3.03
CA SER A 116 -15.11 19.21 -4.06
C SER A 116 -16.59 19.01 -3.71
N GLY A 117 -17.01 19.35 -2.49
CA GLY A 117 -18.36 19.07 -1.98
C GLY A 117 -18.64 17.59 -1.71
N THR A 118 -17.66 16.69 -1.91
CA THR A 118 -17.91 15.24 -1.79
C THR A 118 -17.76 14.71 -0.37
N GLY A 119 -17.18 15.51 0.55
CA GLY A 119 -16.97 15.12 1.95
C GLY A 119 -15.65 14.37 2.21
N TRP A 120 -14.77 14.29 1.23
CA TRP A 120 -13.42 13.77 1.34
C TRP A 120 -12.39 14.81 0.92
N PRO A 121 -11.15 14.79 1.48
CA PRO A 121 -10.08 15.67 1.02
C PRO A 121 -9.79 15.41 -0.46
N SER A 122 -9.89 16.46 -1.26
CA SER A 122 -9.76 16.42 -2.71
C SER A 122 -8.64 17.33 -3.19
N PHE A 123 -7.86 16.83 -4.15
CA PHE A 123 -6.70 17.52 -4.71
C PHE A 123 -6.73 17.42 -6.23
N PHE A 124 -6.23 18.46 -6.93
CA PHE A 124 -6.18 18.40 -8.39
C PHE A 124 -4.86 17.82 -8.94
N GLN A 125 -3.82 17.68 -8.10
CA GLN A 125 -2.56 17.02 -8.46
C GLN A 125 -1.78 16.56 -7.23
N PRO A 126 -0.95 15.50 -7.34
CA PRO A 126 0.00 15.11 -6.30
C PRO A 126 1.22 16.03 -6.29
N VAL A 127 2.03 15.98 -5.22
CA VAL A 127 3.36 16.60 -5.12
C VAL A 127 4.23 16.22 -6.32
N ALA A 128 4.21 14.96 -6.69
CA ALA A 128 4.91 14.42 -7.84
C ALA A 128 4.17 13.16 -8.33
N ARG A 129 4.15 12.95 -9.64
CA ARG A 129 3.50 11.77 -10.24
C ARG A 129 4.14 10.47 -9.77
N GLU A 130 5.44 10.49 -9.49
CA GLU A 130 6.22 9.35 -9.03
C GLU A 130 5.86 8.90 -7.62
N ASN A 131 5.21 9.77 -6.82
CA ASN A 131 4.84 9.46 -5.43
C ASN A 131 3.52 8.69 -5.31
N VAL A 132 2.76 8.57 -6.38
CA VAL A 132 1.50 7.82 -6.43
C VAL A 132 1.51 6.83 -7.59
N VAL A 133 0.81 5.72 -7.40
CA VAL A 133 0.55 4.72 -8.44
C VAL A 133 -0.96 4.60 -8.60
N THR A 134 -1.42 4.42 -9.83
CA THR A 134 -2.83 4.18 -10.10
C THR A 134 -3.04 2.78 -10.68
N GLN A 135 -4.15 2.13 -10.29
CA GLN A 135 -4.55 0.84 -10.83
C GLN A 135 -6.07 0.76 -10.98
N ALA A 136 -6.53 -0.11 -11.89
CA ALA A 136 -7.97 -0.36 -12.02
C ALA A 136 -8.53 -1.02 -10.75
N ASP A 137 -9.70 -0.57 -10.32
CA ASP A 137 -10.47 -1.13 -9.21
C ASP A 137 -11.87 -1.48 -9.69
N HIS A 138 -12.19 -2.77 -9.69
CA HIS A 138 -13.49 -3.32 -10.09
C HIS A 138 -14.33 -3.79 -8.90
N SER A 139 -13.95 -3.41 -7.68
CA SER A 139 -14.68 -3.79 -6.46
C SER A 139 -16.09 -3.17 -6.42
N TYR A 140 -16.99 -3.83 -5.71
CA TYR A 140 -18.37 -3.39 -5.50
C TYR A 140 -19.18 -3.16 -6.80
N GLY A 141 -18.80 -3.80 -7.91
CA GLY A 141 -19.48 -3.62 -9.20
C GLY A 141 -19.24 -2.27 -9.85
N MET A 142 -18.26 -1.49 -9.38
CA MET A 142 -17.88 -0.20 -9.95
C MET A 142 -16.61 -0.33 -10.78
N GLU A 143 -16.41 0.56 -11.73
CA GLU A 143 -15.15 0.72 -12.45
C GLU A 143 -14.52 2.05 -12.04
N ARG A 144 -13.41 1.97 -11.28
CA ARG A 144 -12.73 3.13 -10.74
C ARG A 144 -11.23 3.01 -10.93
N THR A 145 -10.50 4.10 -10.71
CA THR A 145 -9.05 4.11 -10.67
C THR A 145 -8.58 4.36 -9.24
N GLU A 146 -8.06 3.30 -8.60
CA GLU A 146 -7.50 3.36 -7.25
C GLU A 146 -6.16 4.12 -7.25
N ILE A 147 -5.92 4.89 -6.20
CA ILE A 147 -4.63 5.56 -5.93
C ILE A 147 -3.91 4.84 -4.80
N LEU A 148 -2.67 4.47 -5.03
CA LEU A 148 -1.77 3.87 -4.04
C LEU A 148 -0.54 4.75 -3.79
N CYS A 149 -0.01 4.68 -2.58
CA CYS A 149 1.31 5.23 -2.27
C CYS A 149 2.40 4.45 -3.01
N ALA A 150 3.23 5.11 -3.82
CA ALA A 150 4.29 4.45 -4.60
C ALA A 150 5.31 3.71 -3.72
N ARG A 151 5.53 4.16 -2.47
CA ARG A 151 6.57 3.62 -1.60
C ARG A 151 6.14 2.41 -0.77
N CYS A 152 4.86 2.29 -0.41
CA CYS A 152 4.41 1.22 0.49
C CYS A 152 3.10 0.54 0.08
N ASP A 153 2.58 0.88 -1.10
CA ASP A 153 1.32 0.36 -1.66
C ASP A 153 0.09 0.58 -0.73
N ALA A 154 0.13 1.60 0.15
CA ALA A 154 -1.03 1.96 0.96
C ALA A 154 -2.15 2.46 0.04
N HIS A 155 -3.37 1.98 0.27
CA HIS A 155 -4.57 2.52 -0.36
C HIS A 155 -4.80 3.95 0.11
N LEU A 156 -4.95 4.89 -0.83
CA LEU A 156 -5.17 6.30 -0.53
C LEU A 156 -6.60 6.74 -0.83
N GLY A 157 -7.19 6.24 -1.88
CA GLY A 157 -8.48 6.62 -2.41
C GLY A 157 -8.60 6.35 -3.91
N HIS A 158 -9.31 7.21 -4.63
CA HIS A 158 -9.56 7.06 -6.07
C HIS A 158 -9.38 8.38 -6.81
N VAL A 159 -9.04 8.30 -8.11
CA VAL A 159 -8.95 9.46 -9.00
C VAL A 159 -10.09 9.44 -10.00
N PHE A 160 -10.66 10.63 -10.25
CA PHE A 160 -11.79 10.88 -11.14
C PHE A 160 -11.42 11.97 -12.14
N GLN A 161 -12.18 12.06 -13.27
CA GLN A 161 -11.97 13.02 -14.35
C GLN A 161 -12.94 14.22 -14.24
N ASP A 162 -13.31 14.59 -13.04
CA ASP A 162 -14.28 15.66 -12.70
C ASP A 162 -13.64 16.75 -11.83
N GLY A 163 -12.34 16.87 -11.87
CA GLY A 163 -11.58 17.88 -11.13
C GLY A 163 -11.46 19.23 -11.85
N PRO A 164 -10.95 20.25 -11.15
CA PRO A 164 -10.74 21.58 -11.72
C PRO A 164 -9.48 21.64 -12.62
N PRO A 165 -9.35 22.69 -13.43
CA PRO A 165 -8.06 23.01 -14.05
C PRO A 165 -6.94 23.12 -12.98
N PRO A 166 -5.66 22.88 -13.35
CA PRO A 166 -5.15 22.64 -14.70
C PRO A 166 -5.23 21.19 -15.18
N THR A 167 -5.52 20.22 -14.28
CA THR A 167 -5.41 18.79 -14.62
C THR A 167 -6.72 18.16 -15.08
N GLY A 168 -7.85 18.71 -14.66
CA GLY A 168 -9.17 18.08 -14.83
C GLY A 168 -9.35 16.83 -13.94
N LEU A 169 -8.39 16.54 -13.06
CA LEU A 169 -8.42 15.36 -12.20
C LEU A 169 -8.81 15.73 -10.77
N ARG A 170 -9.58 14.85 -10.13
CA ARG A 170 -9.90 14.90 -8.71
C ARG A 170 -9.31 13.66 -8.03
N PHE A 171 -8.25 13.86 -7.27
CA PHE A 171 -7.69 12.87 -6.36
C PHE A 171 -8.50 12.93 -5.06
N CYS A 172 -9.42 12.00 -4.88
CA CYS A 172 -10.31 11.90 -3.72
C CYS A 172 -9.73 10.90 -2.73
N LEU A 173 -9.29 11.37 -1.56
CA LEU A 173 -8.49 10.58 -0.64
C LEU A 173 -9.22 10.35 0.68
N ASN A 174 -8.87 9.27 1.38
CA ASN A 174 -9.28 9.04 2.74
C ASN A 174 -8.37 9.82 3.70
N SER A 175 -8.93 10.58 4.62
CA SER A 175 -8.16 11.27 5.67
C SER A 175 -7.34 10.29 6.49
N ALA A 176 -7.88 9.09 6.80
CA ALA A 176 -7.20 8.06 7.58
C ALA A 176 -5.98 7.46 6.86
N SER A 177 -5.80 7.69 5.55
CA SER A 177 -4.61 7.29 4.81
C SER A 177 -3.49 8.35 4.83
N LEU A 178 -3.74 9.49 5.47
CA LEU A 178 -2.88 10.68 5.43
C LEU A 178 -2.47 11.13 6.84
N VAL A 179 -1.31 11.76 6.91
CA VAL A 179 -0.87 12.60 8.04
C VAL A 179 -0.64 14.01 7.52
N PHE A 180 -1.19 15.01 8.19
CA PHE A 180 -0.97 16.41 7.84
C PHE A 180 0.20 16.98 8.63
N LYS A 181 1.11 17.65 7.92
CA LYS A 181 2.20 18.44 8.51
C LYS A 181 2.09 19.90 8.08
N GLU A 182 1.87 20.77 9.03
CA GLU A 182 1.81 22.21 8.77
C GLU A 182 3.15 22.70 8.19
N ASN A 183 3.09 23.46 7.11
CA ASN A 183 4.23 24.15 6.52
C ASN A 183 3.80 25.54 6.06
N LYS A 184 4.17 26.55 6.84
CA LYS A 184 3.80 27.96 6.60
C LYS A 184 4.43 28.57 5.34
N ASN A 185 5.37 27.89 4.70
CA ASN A 185 5.94 28.31 3.43
C ASN A 185 5.02 27.96 2.23
N LEU A 186 4.02 27.11 2.44
CA LEU A 186 3.00 26.81 1.45
C LEU A 186 1.80 27.74 1.57
N LYS A 187 0.98 27.81 0.53
CA LYS A 187 -0.29 28.54 0.56
C LYS A 187 -1.39 27.65 1.16
N ASP A 188 -2.41 28.28 1.70
CA ASP A 188 -3.62 27.60 2.16
C ASP A 188 -4.41 26.96 1.00
N GLY A 189 -5.21 25.97 1.33
CA GLY A 189 -6.04 25.24 0.37
C GLY A 189 -7.32 25.99 -0.01
N THR A 190 -7.22 27.27 -0.36
CA THR A 190 -8.35 28.12 -0.78
C THR A 190 -8.37 28.29 -2.30
N THR A 191 -8.30 27.22 -3.04
CA THR A 191 -8.59 27.28 -4.46
C THR A 191 -10.11 27.19 -4.65
N ARG A 192 -10.70 28.27 -5.11
CA ARG A 192 -12.13 28.42 -5.44
C ARG A 192 -12.55 27.49 -6.56
#